data_506a6fb9cb973dd3e69fd505d2263a77
#
_entry.id   506a6fb9cb973dd3e69fd505d2263a77
#
_cell.length_a   1.000
_cell.length_b   1.000
_cell.length_c   1.000
_cell.angle_alpha   90.00
_cell.angle_beta   90.00
_cell.angle_gamma   90.00
#
_symmetry.space_group_name_H-M   'P 1'
#
loop_
_entity.id
_entity.type
_entity.pdbx_description
1 polymer ?
#
loop_
_entity_poly.entity_id
_entity_poly.type
_entity_poly.pdbx_seq_one_letter_code
_entity_poly.pdbx_strand_id
1 'polypeptide(L)'
;MRAPVHRFLLAGFLWSFGANLVYFFLNFHLEALGFSRQAIGLAQAVVLLSGVAFAWPLARLIPRVGYVRSLELAFLLGVGGGVLLGLGLFVFPGLALYGLAGALVQGAAAPLLARLVPEERRVAFFSLQAALTTASGFFSTLLAGYLSDLLGARWVLLFALPFFALAYPLVRGLPRGGGEGKPFRFRGRFRAWLRLLLPQVVIGFGAGLVIPFLNLFLKEKFGLSYGTTGLLFALSSLATGAAMLLQPFLAGRLGRLGAIVFVQALSLPFLAALAWAPWLPLVTLALLIRGALMNAAGPVYAALVMDYLTEEERPGFFLLESALWSLLFALGSALSGAVQEALGLKAFDLLFGGTLALYALGILLWPWAFRGLERVD
;
A
#
# COMPACT_ATOMS: atom_id res chain seq x y z
N MET A 1 27.93 13.48 -8.63
CA MET A 1 27.12 12.81 -7.61
C MET A 1 25.64 13.22 -7.59
N ARG A 2 25.25 14.44 -7.92
CA ARG A 2 23.82 14.89 -7.79
C ARG A 2 22.87 14.32 -8.88
N ALA A 3 23.30 14.27 -10.14
CA ALA A 3 22.42 13.88 -11.26
C ALA A 3 21.78 12.46 -11.16
N PRO A 4 22.47 11.38 -10.77
CA PRO A 4 21.85 10.05 -10.65
C PRO A 4 20.76 9.97 -9.58
N VAL A 5 20.97 10.62 -8.43
CA VAL A 5 19.99 10.62 -7.32
C VAL A 5 18.70 11.35 -7.71
N HIS A 6 18.82 12.51 -8.39
CA HIS A 6 17.65 13.23 -8.86
C HIS A 6 16.86 12.46 -9.92
N ARG A 7 17.56 11.78 -10.86
CA ARG A 7 16.91 10.89 -11.84
C ARG A 7 16.16 9.76 -11.16
N PHE A 8 16.76 9.14 -10.13
CA PHE A 8 16.10 8.09 -9.36
C PHE A 8 14.85 8.60 -8.63
N LEU A 9 14.95 9.74 -7.93
CA LEU A 9 13.83 10.33 -7.22
C LEU A 9 12.69 10.74 -8.16
N LEU A 10 13.02 11.31 -9.32
CA LEU A 10 12.03 11.65 -10.34
C LEU A 10 11.37 10.40 -10.93
N ALA A 11 12.14 9.36 -11.24
CA ALA A 11 11.60 8.08 -11.70
C ALA A 11 10.66 7.45 -10.66
N GLY A 12 11.05 7.50 -9.37
CA GLY A 12 10.23 7.03 -8.26
C GLY A 12 8.93 7.83 -8.10
N PHE A 13 8.99 9.16 -8.26
CA PHE A 13 7.81 10.02 -8.26
C PHE A 13 6.85 9.66 -9.41
N LEU A 14 7.37 9.54 -10.64
CA LEU A 14 6.57 9.20 -11.81
C LEU A 14 5.94 7.80 -11.68
N TRP A 15 6.72 6.80 -11.25
CA TRP A 15 6.18 5.47 -10.95
C TRP A 15 5.05 5.55 -9.92
N SER A 16 5.29 6.20 -8.79
CA SER A 16 4.30 6.33 -7.72
C SER A 16 3.05 7.07 -8.18
N PHE A 17 3.20 8.07 -9.05
CA PHE A 17 2.09 8.82 -9.61
C PHE A 17 1.18 7.90 -10.45
N GLY A 18 1.75 7.17 -11.41
CA GLY A 18 1.01 6.21 -12.23
C GLY A 18 0.40 5.09 -11.38
N ALA A 19 1.16 4.57 -10.41
CA ALA A 19 0.71 3.49 -9.54
C ALA A 19 -0.47 3.88 -8.65
N ASN A 20 -0.44 5.06 -8.03
CA ASN A 20 -1.55 5.56 -7.23
C ASN A 20 -2.80 5.83 -8.09
N LEU A 21 -2.62 6.35 -9.32
CA LEU A 21 -3.70 6.53 -10.27
C LEU A 21 -4.40 5.19 -10.57
N VAL A 22 -3.63 4.15 -10.89
CA VAL A 22 -4.19 2.81 -11.12
C VAL A 22 -4.87 2.29 -9.86
N TYR A 23 -4.19 2.32 -8.71
CA TYR A 23 -4.71 1.77 -7.47
C TYR A 23 -6.04 2.39 -7.05
N PHE A 24 -6.16 3.69 -7.12
CA PHE A 24 -7.37 4.40 -6.70
C PHE A 24 -8.54 4.24 -7.67
N PHE A 25 -8.26 4.25 -8.99
CA PHE A 25 -9.29 4.23 -10.01
C PHE A 25 -9.59 2.84 -10.60
N LEU A 26 -8.86 1.81 -10.20
CA LEU A 26 -9.06 0.45 -10.69
C LEU A 26 -10.53 0.00 -10.55
N ASN A 27 -11.13 0.20 -9.38
CA ASN A 27 -12.51 -0.20 -9.14
C ASN A 27 -13.50 0.50 -10.06
N PHE A 28 -13.36 1.81 -10.20
CA PHE A 28 -14.24 2.60 -11.09
C PHE A 28 -14.07 2.22 -12.56
N HIS A 29 -12.84 1.93 -12.97
CA HIS A 29 -12.55 1.45 -14.31
C HIS A 29 -13.19 0.07 -14.57
N LEU A 30 -13.03 -0.89 -13.66
CA LEU A 30 -13.61 -2.22 -13.78
C LEU A 30 -15.14 -2.18 -13.76
N GLU A 31 -15.74 -1.33 -12.91
CA GLU A 31 -17.16 -1.09 -12.89
C GLU A 31 -17.65 -0.52 -14.24
N ALA A 32 -16.93 0.45 -14.81
CA ALA A 32 -17.25 1.03 -16.14
C ALA A 32 -17.09 0.02 -17.29
N LEU A 33 -16.30 -1.04 -17.10
CA LEU A 33 -16.19 -2.17 -18.03
C LEU A 33 -17.28 -3.24 -17.80
N GLY A 34 -18.15 -3.08 -16.80
CA GLY A 34 -19.24 -4.02 -16.49
C GLY A 34 -18.81 -5.22 -15.63
N PHE A 35 -17.68 -5.15 -14.94
CA PHE A 35 -17.25 -6.21 -14.01
C PHE A 35 -18.16 -6.23 -12.77
N SER A 36 -18.51 -7.43 -12.31
CA SER A 36 -19.25 -7.62 -11.08
C SER A 36 -18.44 -7.28 -9.84
N ARG A 37 -19.08 -7.06 -8.71
CA ARG A 37 -18.39 -6.77 -7.42
C ARG A 37 -17.42 -7.89 -7.02
N GLN A 38 -17.83 -9.14 -7.23
CA GLN A 38 -16.96 -10.29 -7.01
C GLN A 38 -15.72 -10.25 -7.88
N ALA A 39 -15.86 -9.96 -9.19
CA ALA A 39 -14.75 -9.86 -10.12
C ALA A 39 -13.80 -8.69 -9.76
N ILE A 40 -14.33 -7.56 -9.28
CA ILE A 40 -13.53 -6.43 -8.77
C ILE A 40 -12.71 -6.86 -7.53
N GLY A 41 -13.33 -7.58 -6.58
CA GLY A 41 -12.64 -8.10 -5.41
C GLY A 41 -11.50 -9.08 -5.78
N LEU A 42 -11.75 -9.97 -6.72
CA LEU A 42 -10.73 -10.88 -7.26
C LEU A 42 -9.62 -10.11 -8.00
N ALA A 43 -9.96 -9.05 -8.73
CA ALA A 43 -8.98 -8.21 -9.41
C ALA A 43 -8.01 -7.55 -8.43
N GLN A 44 -8.50 -7.01 -7.32
CA GLN A 44 -7.67 -6.48 -6.23
C GLN A 44 -6.77 -7.58 -5.62
N ALA A 45 -7.32 -8.77 -5.44
CA ALA A 45 -6.55 -9.91 -4.93
C ALA A 45 -5.42 -10.32 -5.89
N VAL A 46 -5.67 -10.35 -7.20
CA VAL A 46 -4.65 -10.72 -8.21
C VAL A 46 -3.45 -9.78 -8.19
N VAL A 47 -3.66 -8.48 -8.06
CA VAL A 47 -2.56 -7.50 -7.94
C VAL A 47 -1.63 -7.85 -6.77
N LEU A 48 -2.20 -8.12 -5.61
CA LEU A 48 -1.43 -8.41 -4.39
C LEU A 48 -0.79 -9.80 -4.44
N LEU A 49 -1.57 -10.81 -4.83
CA LEU A 49 -1.11 -12.20 -4.87
C LEU A 49 -0.03 -12.45 -5.91
N SER A 50 -0.06 -11.72 -7.04
CA SER A 50 1.02 -11.81 -8.03
C SER A 50 2.36 -11.34 -7.46
N GLY A 51 2.38 -10.25 -6.66
CA GLY A 51 3.56 -9.81 -5.93
C GLY A 51 4.06 -10.85 -4.93
N VAL A 52 3.14 -11.44 -4.15
CA VAL A 52 3.47 -12.46 -3.15
C VAL A 52 4.00 -13.76 -3.80
N ALA A 53 3.33 -14.24 -4.85
CA ALA A 53 3.72 -15.48 -5.54
C ALA A 53 5.15 -15.40 -6.11
N PHE A 54 5.54 -14.23 -6.57
CA PHE A 54 6.88 -14.01 -7.13
C PHE A 54 7.89 -13.45 -6.12
N ALA A 55 7.50 -13.15 -4.87
CA ALA A 55 8.41 -12.55 -3.88
C ALA A 55 9.69 -13.38 -3.69
N TRP A 56 9.56 -14.71 -3.54
CA TRP A 56 10.70 -15.60 -3.39
C TRP A 56 11.63 -15.68 -4.62
N PRO A 57 11.13 -15.92 -5.85
CA PRO A 57 11.94 -15.83 -7.06
C PRO A 57 12.61 -14.47 -7.21
N LEU A 58 11.89 -13.38 -6.96
CA LEU A 58 12.40 -12.01 -7.09
C LEU A 58 13.50 -11.69 -6.08
N ALA A 59 13.37 -12.14 -4.84
CA ALA A 59 14.40 -11.97 -3.82
C ALA A 59 15.76 -12.59 -4.24
N ARG A 60 15.74 -13.62 -5.10
CA ARG A 60 16.94 -14.25 -5.67
C ARG A 60 17.37 -13.63 -6.99
N LEU A 61 16.41 -13.17 -7.78
CA LEU A 61 16.66 -12.64 -9.13
C LEU A 61 17.21 -11.20 -9.08
N ILE A 62 16.60 -10.34 -8.27
CA ILE A 62 16.94 -8.90 -8.18
C ILE A 62 18.44 -8.68 -7.89
N PRO A 63 19.07 -9.35 -6.90
CA PRO A 63 20.50 -9.19 -6.65
C PRO A 63 21.37 -9.68 -7.81
N ARG A 64 20.94 -10.70 -8.58
CA ARG A 64 21.69 -11.27 -9.71
C ARG A 64 21.60 -10.41 -10.97
N VAL A 65 20.41 -9.92 -11.27
CA VAL A 65 20.13 -9.08 -12.46
C VAL A 65 20.60 -7.65 -12.24
N GLY A 66 20.59 -7.19 -10.99
CA GLY A 66 20.92 -5.83 -10.56
C GLY A 66 19.70 -4.94 -10.44
N TYR A 67 19.74 -3.99 -9.50
CA TYR A 67 18.62 -3.15 -9.14
C TYR A 67 18.11 -2.28 -10.28
N VAL A 68 19.02 -1.71 -11.08
CA VAL A 68 18.64 -0.85 -12.23
C VAL A 68 17.86 -1.64 -13.27
N ARG A 69 18.34 -2.83 -13.66
CA ARG A 69 17.64 -3.69 -14.63
C ARG A 69 16.31 -4.20 -14.10
N SER A 70 16.21 -4.46 -12.80
CA SER A 70 14.96 -4.84 -12.15
C SER A 70 13.93 -3.73 -12.22
N LEU A 71 14.33 -2.46 -12.05
CA LEU A 71 13.46 -1.31 -12.22
C LEU A 71 13.09 -1.06 -13.69
N GLU A 72 14.06 -1.24 -14.62
CA GLU A 72 13.78 -1.17 -16.07
C GLU A 72 12.67 -2.17 -16.45
N LEU A 73 12.78 -3.42 -15.98
CA LEU A 73 11.78 -4.46 -16.21
C LEU A 73 10.43 -4.10 -15.55
N ALA A 74 10.46 -3.60 -14.31
CA ALA A 74 9.25 -3.16 -13.61
C ALA A 74 8.47 -2.12 -14.40
N PHE A 75 9.16 -1.13 -14.95
CA PHE A 75 8.49 -0.06 -15.70
C PHE A 75 7.94 -0.55 -17.04
N LEU A 76 8.63 -1.45 -17.73
CA LEU A 76 8.10 -2.09 -18.93
C LEU A 76 6.87 -2.96 -18.63
N LEU A 77 6.89 -3.73 -17.54
CA LEU A 77 5.73 -4.50 -17.08
C LEU A 77 4.58 -3.59 -16.65
N GLY A 78 4.90 -2.44 -16.02
CA GLY A 78 3.90 -1.41 -15.68
C GLY A 78 3.22 -0.83 -16.90
N VAL A 79 3.97 -0.53 -17.96
CA VAL A 79 3.42 -0.08 -19.26
C VAL A 79 2.58 -1.20 -19.88
N GLY A 80 3.11 -2.43 -20.01
CA GLY A 80 2.39 -3.56 -20.59
C GLY A 80 1.11 -3.90 -19.85
N GLY A 81 1.18 -4.00 -18.51
CA GLY A 81 0.01 -4.22 -17.66
C GLY A 81 -0.99 -3.07 -17.77
N GLY A 82 -0.51 -1.81 -17.74
CA GLY A 82 -1.34 -0.63 -17.89
C GLY A 82 -2.06 -0.54 -19.23
N VAL A 83 -1.44 -0.97 -20.34
CA VAL A 83 -2.09 -1.05 -21.65
C VAL A 83 -3.21 -2.08 -21.62
N LEU A 84 -2.94 -3.30 -21.15
CA LEU A 84 -3.96 -4.36 -21.08
C LEU A 84 -5.14 -3.95 -20.20
N LEU A 85 -4.87 -3.31 -19.07
CA LEU A 85 -5.89 -2.77 -18.16
C LEU A 85 -6.67 -1.63 -18.80
N GLY A 86 -5.97 -0.60 -19.28
CA GLY A 86 -6.58 0.62 -19.78
C GLY A 86 -7.45 0.40 -21.03
N LEU A 87 -7.11 -0.61 -21.85
CA LEU A 87 -7.92 -1.01 -22.99
C LEU A 87 -9.05 -2.00 -22.62
N GLY A 88 -9.06 -2.52 -21.38
CA GLY A 88 -10.00 -3.55 -20.95
C GLY A 88 -9.76 -4.92 -21.58
N LEU A 89 -8.55 -5.14 -22.13
CA LEU A 89 -8.13 -6.39 -22.76
C LEU A 89 -7.34 -7.22 -21.75
N PHE A 90 -7.68 -8.50 -21.62
CA PHE A 90 -6.94 -9.40 -20.70
C PHE A 90 -6.68 -8.79 -19.31
N VAL A 91 -7.73 -8.28 -18.66
CA VAL A 91 -7.66 -7.52 -17.41
C VAL A 91 -6.86 -8.25 -16.31
N PHE A 92 -7.15 -9.52 -16.05
CA PHE A 92 -6.43 -10.29 -15.01
C PHE A 92 -4.95 -10.49 -15.33
N PRO A 93 -4.52 -10.86 -16.55
CA PRO A 93 -3.11 -10.83 -16.93
C PRO A 93 -2.46 -9.44 -16.76
N GLY A 94 -3.15 -8.38 -17.15
CA GLY A 94 -2.69 -7.00 -16.96
C GLY A 94 -2.45 -6.66 -15.48
N LEU A 95 -3.37 -7.07 -14.60
CA LEU A 95 -3.24 -6.91 -13.14
C LEU A 95 -2.06 -7.72 -12.57
N ALA A 96 -1.85 -8.94 -13.05
CA ALA A 96 -0.72 -9.77 -12.64
C ALA A 96 0.63 -9.14 -13.03
N LEU A 97 0.73 -8.62 -14.27
CA LEU A 97 1.93 -7.89 -14.71
C LEU A 97 2.16 -6.63 -13.88
N TYR A 98 1.10 -5.89 -13.58
CA TYR A 98 1.15 -4.70 -12.74
C TYR A 98 1.59 -5.02 -11.31
N GLY A 99 1.04 -6.07 -10.68
CA GLY A 99 1.44 -6.51 -9.34
C GLY A 99 2.90 -6.98 -9.29
N LEU A 100 3.35 -7.71 -10.34
CA LEU A 100 4.75 -8.11 -10.49
C LEU A 100 5.68 -6.91 -10.65
N ALA A 101 5.26 -5.90 -11.41
CA ALA A 101 5.99 -4.64 -11.54
C ALA A 101 6.16 -3.94 -10.18
N GLY A 102 5.09 -3.86 -9.40
CA GLY A 102 5.12 -3.31 -8.04
C GLY A 102 6.09 -4.06 -7.12
N ALA A 103 6.11 -5.39 -7.17
CA ALA A 103 7.01 -6.21 -6.38
C ALA A 103 8.50 -5.99 -6.77
N LEU A 104 8.79 -5.83 -8.06
CA LEU A 104 10.14 -5.48 -8.54
C LEU A 104 10.58 -4.11 -8.02
N VAL A 105 9.70 -3.11 -8.06
CA VAL A 105 10.00 -1.77 -7.54
C VAL A 105 10.27 -1.83 -6.03
N GLN A 106 9.43 -2.51 -5.27
CA GLN A 106 9.63 -2.67 -3.82
C GLN A 106 10.97 -3.34 -3.48
N GLY A 107 11.33 -4.38 -4.22
CA GLY A 107 12.58 -5.11 -3.98
C GLY A 107 13.84 -4.38 -4.42
N ALA A 108 13.76 -3.46 -5.39
CA ALA A 108 14.93 -2.84 -6.01
C ALA A 108 15.15 -1.37 -5.61
N ALA A 109 14.08 -0.60 -5.29
CA ALA A 109 14.18 0.85 -5.14
C ALA A 109 14.99 1.27 -3.90
N ALA A 110 14.67 0.72 -2.73
CA ALA A 110 15.35 1.09 -1.49
C ALA A 110 16.85 0.72 -1.48
N PRO A 111 17.25 -0.50 -1.88
CA PRO A 111 18.68 -0.84 -2.01
C PRO A 111 19.42 0.02 -3.03
N LEU A 112 18.78 0.37 -4.16
CA LEU A 112 19.41 1.25 -5.15
C LEU A 112 19.62 2.65 -4.58
N LEU A 113 18.63 3.25 -3.92
CA LEU A 113 18.78 4.56 -3.29
C LEU A 113 19.91 4.55 -2.25
N ALA A 114 19.98 3.52 -1.41
CA ALA A 114 21.04 3.37 -0.41
C ALA A 114 22.44 3.33 -1.04
N ARG A 115 22.58 2.82 -2.27
CA ARG A 115 23.86 2.83 -3.03
C ARG A 115 24.18 4.18 -3.68
N LEU A 116 23.16 4.90 -4.12
CA LEU A 116 23.32 6.19 -4.80
C LEU A 116 23.67 7.33 -3.85
N VAL A 117 23.42 7.16 -2.55
CA VAL A 117 23.51 8.21 -1.53
C VAL A 117 24.55 7.83 -0.47
N PRO A 118 25.46 8.78 -0.09
CA PRO A 118 26.36 8.59 1.04
C PRO A 118 25.60 8.29 2.34
N GLU A 119 26.22 7.53 3.22
CA GLU A 119 25.58 7.03 4.45
C GLU A 119 25.01 8.15 5.32
N GLU A 120 25.75 9.24 5.46
CA GLU A 120 25.39 10.40 6.29
C GLU A 120 24.12 11.12 5.79
N ARG A 121 23.76 10.93 4.52
CA ARG A 121 22.59 11.57 3.88
C ARG A 121 21.44 10.61 3.59
N ARG A 122 21.58 9.33 3.87
CA ARG A 122 20.56 8.31 3.58
C ARG A 122 19.21 8.69 4.17
N VAL A 123 19.17 9.06 5.47
CA VAL A 123 17.92 9.43 6.14
C VAL A 123 17.20 10.56 5.41
N ALA A 124 17.94 11.63 5.03
CA ALA A 124 17.34 12.77 4.34
C ALA A 124 16.76 12.39 2.96
N PHE A 125 17.47 11.54 2.19
CA PHE A 125 16.99 11.14 0.87
C PHE A 125 15.86 10.11 0.91
N PHE A 126 15.84 9.20 1.88
CA PHE A 126 14.70 8.31 2.12
C PHE A 126 13.47 9.11 2.56
N SER A 127 13.64 10.11 3.43
CA SER A 127 12.55 11.02 3.81
C SER A 127 12.02 11.82 2.61
N LEU A 128 12.92 12.31 1.75
CA LEU A 128 12.53 13.01 0.52
C LEU A 128 11.77 12.08 -0.43
N GLN A 129 12.21 10.83 -0.61
CA GLN A 129 11.50 9.85 -1.41
C GLN A 129 10.10 9.59 -0.85
N ALA A 130 9.96 9.40 0.46
CA ALA A 130 8.67 9.21 1.11
C ALA A 130 7.74 10.42 0.92
N ALA A 131 8.27 11.64 1.07
CA ALA A 131 7.52 12.88 0.81
C ALA A 131 7.05 12.97 -0.65
N LEU A 132 7.92 12.66 -1.61
CA LEU A 132 7.56 12.63 -3.04
C LEU A 132 6.51 11.58 -3.35
N THR A 133 6.58 10.40 -2.73
CA THR A 133 5.56 9.34 -2.87
C THR A 133 4.21 9.81 -2.32
N THR A 134 4.19 10.46 -1.15
CA THR A 134 2.96 11.01 -0.57
C THR A 134 2.38 12.12 -1.45
N ALA A 135 3.22 13.04 -1.94
CA ALA A 135 2.81 14.10 -2.86
C ALA A 135 2.26 13.52 -4.18
N SER A 136 2.91 12.48 -4.72
CA SER A 136 2.41 11.81 -5.93
C SER A 136 1.04 11.18 -5.70
N GLY A 137 0.80 10.58 -4.53
CA GLY A 137 -0.52 10.04 -4.13
C GLY A 137 -1.61 11.12 -4.12
N PHE A 138 -1.32 12.28 -3.53
CA PHE A 138 -2.25 13.40 -3.51
C PHE A 138 -2.61 13.88 -4.92
N PHE A 139 -1.60 14.23 -5.71
CA PHE A 139 -1.83 14.82 -7.04
C PHE A 139 -2.42 13.81 -8.03
N SER A 140 -1.99 12.54 -7.99
CA SER A 140 -2.50 11.51 -8.89
C SER A 140 -3.97 11.19 -8.62
N THR A 141 -4.36 11.07 -7.35
CA THR A 141 -5.73 10.79 -6.96
C THR A 141 -6.66 11.94 -7.33
N LEU A 142 -6.22 13.17 -7.09
CA LEU A 142 -6.95 14.38 -7.47
C LEU A 142 -7.14 14.47 -8.99
N LEU A 143 -6.03 14.34 -9.74
CA LEU A 143 -6.05 14.39 -11.20
C LEU A 143 -6.95 13.28 -11.79
N ALA A 144 -6.81 12.06 -11.29
CA ALA A 144 -7.60 10.92 -11.77
C ALA A 144 -9.10 11.12 -11.55
N GLY A 145 -9.50 11.74 -10.43
CA GLY A 145 -10.88 12.10 -10.16
C GLY A 145 -11.45 13.04 -11.22
N TYR A 146 -10.78 14.16 -11.46
CA TYR A 146 -11.21 15.13 -12.45
C TYR A 146 -11.19 14.56 -13.88
N LEU A 147 -10.16 13.80 -14.25
CA LEU A 147 -10.09 13.17 -15.57
C LEU A 147 -11.23 12.17 -15.77
N SER A 148 -11.66 11.46 -14.72
CA SER A 148 -12.78 10.53 -14.81
C SER A 148 -14.12 11.23 -14.99
N ASP A 149 -14.31 12.40 -14.38
CA ASP A 149 -15.51 13.23 -14.61
C ASP A 149 -15.55 13.78 -16.05
N LEU A 150 -14.37 14.10 -16.64
CA LEU A 150 -14.29 14.67 -17.99
C LEU A 150 -14.35 13.62 -19.09
N LEU A 151 -13.64 12.52 -18.94
CA LEU A 151 -13.37 11.52 -19.99
C LEU A 151 -14.06 10.19 -19.76
N GLY A 152 -14.62 10.00 -18.57
CA GLY A 152 -15.18 8.75 -18.09
C GLY A 152 -14.15 7.83 -17.43
N ALA A 153 -14.59 7.09 -16.42
CA ALA A 153 -13.75 6.21 -15.62
C ALA A 153 -13.08 5.08 -16.44
N ARG A 154 -13.68 4.71 -17.60
CA ARG A 154 -13.14 3.68 -18.49
C ARG A 154 -11.75 4.02 -19.03
N TRP A 155 -11.44 5.29 -19.28
CA TRP A 155 -10.23 5.70 -19.97
C TRP A 155 -9.13 6.21 -19.05
N VAL A 156 -9.46 6.45 -17.79
CA VAL A 156 -8.55 7.11 -16.83
C VAL A 156 -7.24 6.33 -16.61
N LEU A 157 -7.28 5.00 -16.63
CA LEU A 157 -6.08 4.19 -16.41
C LEU A 157 -5.03 4.34 -17.53
N LEU A 158 -5.44 4.73 -18.74
CA LEU A 158 -4.48 5.02 -19.82
C LEU A 158 -3.59 6.23 -19.50
N PHE A 159 -4.05 7.14 -18.64
CA PHE A 159 -3.24 8.27 -18.19
C PHE A 159 -2.09 7.89 -17.24
N ALA A 160 -2.08 6.66 -16.72
CA ALA A 160 -0.93 6.15 -15.98
C ALA A 160 0.26 5.80 -16.89
N LEU A 161 0.01 5.46 -18.15
CA LEU A 161 1.02 4.97 -19.11
C LEU A 161 2.18 5.94 -19.35
N PRO A 162 1.93 7.25 -19.60
CA PRO A 162 3.02 8.22 -19.76
C PRO A 162 3.96 8.27 -18.57
N PHE A 163 3.44 8.13 -17.35
CA PHE A 163 4.24 8.18 -16.13
C PHE A 163 5.16 6.95 -16.02
N PHE A 164 4.66 5.75 -16.31
CA PHE A 164 5.48 4.54 -16.36
C PHE A 164 6.51 4.60 -17.48
N ALA A 165 6.10 5.07 -18.68
CA ALA A 165 6.98 5.18 -19.83
C ALA A 165 8.11 6.20 -19.61
N LEU A 166 7.81 7.37 -19.03
CA LEU A 166 8.79 8.41 -18.73
C LEU A 166 9.76 8.03 -17.58
N ALA A 167 9.33 7.17 -16.65
CA ALA A 167 10.19 6.66 -15.59
C ALA A 167 11.31 5.75 -16.14
N TYR A 168 11.06 5.02 -17.23
CA TYR A 168 12.00 4.07 -17.82
C TYR A 168 13.34 4.71 -18.24
N PRO A 169 13.40 5.74 -19.10
CA PRO A 169 14.67 6.34 -19.53
C PRO A 169 15.45 7.00 -18.38
N LEU A 170 14.79 7.47 -17.33
CA LEU A 170 15.43 8.03 -16.15
C LEU A 170 16.24 6.96 -15.40
N VAL A 171 15.66 5.76 -15.24
CA VAL A 171 16.34 4.64 -14.56
C VAL A 171 17.41 4.03 -15.44
N ARG A 172 17.20 3.90 -16.75
CA ARG A 172 18.19 3.35 -17.69
C ARG A 172 19.52 4.13 -17.68
N GLY A 173 19.47 5.42 -17.38
CA GLY A 173 20.65 6.29 -17.26
C GLY A 173 21.36 6.23 -15.90
N LEU A 174 20.93 5.34 -14.97
CA LEU A 174 21.59 5.19 -13.67
C LEU A 174 22.80 4.27 -13.72
N PRO A 175 23.79 4.46 -12.81
CA PRO A 175 24.95 3.59 -12.73
C PRO A 175 24.54 2.13 -12.44
N ARG A 176 24.95 1.22 -13.31
CA ARG A 176 24.75 -0.22 -13.17
C ARG A 176 25.85 -0.78 -12.26
N GLY A 177 25.60 -0.88 -10.97
CA GLY A 177 26.48 -1.57 -10.02
C GLY A 177 26.16 -3.06 -9.94
N GLY A 178 27.18 -3.92 -9.76
CA GLY A 178 27.03 -5.37 -9.66
C GLY A 178 26.14 -5.80 -8.48
N GLY A 179 25.42 -6.88 -8.67
CA GLY A 179 24.55 -7.48 -7.68
C GLY A 179 25.30 -8.37 -6.69
N GLU A 180 26.03 -7.78 -5.74
CA GLU A 180 26.63 -8.50 -4.62
C GLU A 180 25.72 -8.56 -3.39
N GLY A 181 24.46 -8.88 -3.60
CA GLY A 181 23.57 -9.21 -2.51
C GLY A 181 23.82 -10.63 -2.02
N LYS A 182 24.19 -10.81 -0.75
CA LYS A 182 24.18 -12.15 -0.13
C LYS A 182 22.80 -12.77 -0.31
N PRO A 183 22.71 -14.05 -0.72
CA PRO A 183 21.40 -14.68 -0.87
C PRO A 183 20.68 -14.68 0.48
N PHE A 184 19.43 -14.25 0.44
CA PHE A 184 18.56 -14.26 1.62
C PHE A 184 18.45 -15.69 2.17
N ARG A 185 18.71 -15.87 3.47
CA ARG A 185 18.50 -17.10 4.19
C ARG A 185 17.40 -16.90 5.21
N PHE A 186 16.35 -17.71 5.13
CA PHE A 186 15.29 -17.72 6.13
C PHE A 186 15.81 -18.38 7.40
N ARG A 187 16.25 -17.59 8.37
CA ARG A 187 16.68 -18.03 9.70
C ARG A 187 15.94 -17.18 10.71
N GLY A 188 15.34 -17.80 11.73
CA GLY A 188 14.73 -17.04 12.79
C GLY A 188 13.83 -17.85 13.71
N ARG A 189 13.42 -17.22 14.79
CA ARG A 189 12.54 -17.74 15.83
C ARG A 189 11.07 -17.70 15.36
N PHE A 190 10.66 -18.64 14.50
CA PHE A 190 9.37 -18.62 13.81
C PHE A 190 8.16 -18.45 14.74
N ARG A 191 8.18 -19.06 15.94
CA ARG A 191 7.10 -18.89 16.93
C ARG A 191 6.99 -17.45 17.45
N ALA A 192 8.12 -16.78 17.69
CA ALA A 192 8.15 -15.38 18.09
C ALA A 192 7.64 -14.49 16.94
N TRP A 193 8.06 -14.79 15.72
CA TRP A 193 7.61 -14.06 14.54
C TRP A 193 6.10 -14.15 14.35
N LEU A 194 5.50 -15.34 14.47
CA LEU A 194 4.05 -15.50 14.36
C LEU A 194 3.31 -14.70 15.42
N ARG A 195 3.82 -14.60 16.65
CA ARG A 195 3.20 -13.77 17.70
C ARG A 195 3.25 -12.29 17.35
N LEU A 196 4.40 -11.80 16.87
CA LEU A 196 4.58 -10.39 16.48
C LEU A 196 3.73 -10.03 15.26
N LEU A 197 3.52 -10.97 14.33
CA LEU A 197 2.75 -10.76 13.09
C LEU A 197 1.25 -10.85 13.30
N LEU A 198 0.78 -11.62 14.28
CA LEU A 198 -0.65 -11.94 14.44
C LEU A 198 -1.56 -10.71 14.51
N PRO A 199 -1.26 -9.64 15.28
CA PRO A 199 -2.09 -8.44 15.29
C PRO A 199 -2.21 -7.80 13.91
N GLN A 200 -1.09 -7.67 13.19
CA GLN A 200 -1.05 -7.08 11.85
C GLN A 200 -1.81 -7.92 10.82
N VAL A 201 -1.71 -9.25 10.91
CA VAL A 201 -2.42 -10.18 10.02
C VAL A 201 -3.93 -10.08 10.21
N VAL A 202 -4.40 -10.02 11.45
CA VAL A 202 -5.83 -9.85 11.78
C VAL A 202 -6.34 -8.50 11.28
N ILE A 203 -5.60 -7.42 11.52
CA ILE A 203 -5.92 -6.07 11.01
C ILE A 203 -5.90 -6.07 9.48
N GLY A 204 -4.92 -6.73 8.85
CA GLY A 204 -4.79 -6.82 7.40
C GLY A 204 -6.01 -7.48 6.72
N PHE A 205 -6.50 -8.58 7.28
CA PHE A 205 -7.72 -9.22 6.79
C PHE A 205 -8.94 -8.30 6.94
N GLY A 206 -9.11 -7.68 8.12
CA GLY A 206 -10.17 -6.69 8.34
C GLY A 206 -10.08 -5.49 7.40
N ALA A 207 -8.88 -4.99 7.13
CA ALA A 207 -8.66 -3.92 6.15
C ALA A 207 -9.10 -4.34 4.74
N GLY A 208 -8.78 -5.58 4.33
CA GLY A 208 -9.18 -6.15 3.05
C GLY A 208 -10.69 -6.16 2.82
N LEU A 209 -11.50 -6.30 3.88
CA LEU A 209 -12.95 -6.32 3.78
C LEU A 209 -13.56 -4.97 3.31
N VAL A 210 -12.94 -3.84 3.63
CA VAL A 210 -13.55 -2.53 3.38
C VAL A 210 -12.67 -1.62 2.52
N ILE A 211 -11.35 -1.56 2.80
CA ILE A 211 -10.49 -0.52 2.23
C ILE A 211 -10.43 -0.56 0.69
N PRO A 212 -10.35 -1.72 0.02
CA PRO A 212 -10.33 -1.78 -1.44
C PRO A 212 -11.58 -1.17 -2.09
N PHE A 213 -12.72 -1.23 -1.42
CA PHE A 213 -14.01 -0.78 -1.95
C PHE A 213 -14.48 0.56 -1.37
N LEU A 214 -13.67 1.19 -0.53
CA LEU A 214 -14.07 2.39 0.21
C LEU A 214 -14.41 3.57 -0.74
N ASN A 215 -13.71 3.68 -1.87
CA ASN A 215 -13.98 4.68 -2.89
C ASN A 215 -15.36 4.46 -3.56
N LEU A 216 -15.69 3.22 -3.91
CA LEU A 216 -17.02 2.86 -4.44
C LEU A 216 -18.12 3.11 -3.40
N PHE A 217 -17.90 2.65 -2.16
CA PHE A 217 -18.85 2.86 -1.06
C PHE A 217 -19.21 4.33 -0.86
N LEU A 218 -18.20 5.21 -0.79
CA LEU A 218 -18.45 6.64 -0.59
C LEU A 218 -19.19 7.27 -1.78
N LYS A 219 -18.77 6.91 -3.00
CA LYS A 219 -19.42 7.38 -4.22
C LYS A 219 -20.89 6.96 -4.27
N GLU A 220 -21.21 5.71 -3.97
CA GLU A 220 -22.57 5.19 -4.00
C GLU A 220 -23.43 5.72 -2.85
N LYS A 221 -22.90 5.72 -1.63
CA LYS A 221 -23.64 6.17 -0.44
C LYS A 221 -24.08 7.63 -0.53
N PHE A 222 -23.24 8.50 -1.11
CA PHE A 222 -23.48 9.95 -1.15
C PHE A 222 -23.71 10.50 -2.55
N GLY A 223 -23.74 9.68 -3.59
CA GLY A 223 -23.90 10.12 -4.98
C GLY A 223 -22.78 11.03 -5.47
N LEU A 224 -21.54 10.79 -5.02
CA LEU A 224 -20.40 11.68 -5.32
C LEU A 224 -19.93 11.56 -6.75
N SER A 225 -19.43 12.67 -7.34
CA SER A 225 -18.66 12.61 -8.56
C SER A 225 -17.30 11.92 -8.33
N TYR A 226 -16.65 11.49 -9.40
CA TYR A 226 -15.30 10.93 -9.32
C TYR A 226 -14.29 11.96 -8.80
N GLY A 227 -14.42 13.24 -9.22
CA GLY A 227 -13.59 14.35 -8.77
C GLY A 227 -13.72 14.60 -7.27
N THR A 228 -14.95 14.64 -6.75
CA THR A 228 -15.19 14.78 -5.31
C THR A 228 -14.61 13.61 -4.53
N THR A 229 -14.84 12.38 -5.00
CA THR A 229 -14.26 11.20 -4.37
C THR A 229 -12.73 11.26 -4.38
N GLY A 230 -12.13 11.59 -5.52
CA GLY A 230 -10.68 11.80 -5.64
C GLY A 230 -10.13 12.85 -4.68
N LEU A 231 -10.82 13.99 -4.53
CA LEU A 231 -10.45 15.04 -3.57
C LEU A 231 -10.45 14.53 -2.12
N LEU A 232 -11.48 13.79 -1.70
CA LEU A 232 -11.56 13.24 -0.34
C LEU A 232 -10.38 12.33 -0.02
N PHE A 233 -10.00 11.44 -0.95
CA PHE A 233 -8.85 10.54 -0.77
C PHE A 233 -7.51 11.26 -0.89
N ALA A 234 -7.40 12.27 -1.74
CA ALA A 234 -6.23 13.12 -1.81
C ALA A 234 -5.98 13.82 -0.47
N LEU A 235 -7.02 14.42 0.12
CA LEU A 235 -6.95 15.04 1.45
C LEU A 235 -6.59 14.01 2.53
N SER A 236 -7.13 12.78 2.45
CA SER A 236 -6.79 11.69 3.37
C SER A 236 -5.31 11.32 3.30
N SER A 237 -4.70 11.35 2.11
CA SER A 237 -3.25 11.12 1.93
C SER A 237 -2.42 12.20 2.63
N LEU A 238 -2.80 13.47 2.53
CA LEU A 238 -2.14 14.57 3.25
C LEU A 238 -2.29 14.44 4.76
N ALA A 239 -3.49 14.10 5.25
CA ALA A 239 -3.74 13.88 6.68
C ALA A 239 -2.89 12.74 7.22
N THR A 240 -2.72 11.66 6.45
CA THR A 240 -1.84 10.54 6.80
C THR A 240 -0.38 10.99 6.90
N GLY A 241 0.11 11.75 5.92
CA GLY A 241 1.46 12.31 5.95
C GLY A 241 1.71 13.20 7.17
N ALA A 242 0.76 14.08 7.51
CA ALA A 242 0.83 14.93 8.69
C ALA A 242 0.84 14.13 10.00
N ALA A 243 0.01 13.10 10.10
CA ALA A 243 -0.06 12.24 11.28
C ALA A 243 1.24 11.46 11.54
N MET A 244 1.96 11.05 10.48
CA MET A 244 3.25 10.39 10.61
C MET A 244 4.29 11.27 11.30
N LEU A 245 4.22 12.60 11.14
CA LEU A 245 5.11 13.55 11.82
C LEU A 245 4.85 13.67 13.33
N LEU A 246 3.64 13.33 13.80
CA LEU A 246 3.28 13.37 15.21
C LEU A 246 3.65 12.10 15.98
N GLN A 247 3.95 11.01 15.28
CA GLN A 247 4.22 9.70 15.89
C GLN A 247 5.43 9.67 16.84
N PRO A 248 6.58 10.30 16.55
CA PRO A 248 7.69 10.32 17.50
C PRO A 248 7.32 10.94 18.85
N PHE A 249 6.47 11.98 18.83
CA PHE A 249 5.99 12.64 20.05
C PHE A 249 5.09 11.71 20.89
N LEU A 250 4.15 11.00 20.24
CA LEU A 250 3.29 10.02 20.91
C LEU A 250 4.09 8.84 21.47
N ALA A 251 5.02 8.32 20.67
CA ALA A 251 5.90 7.23 21.09
C ALA A 251 6.81 7.62 22.28
N GLY A 252 7.26 8.89 22.34
CA GLY A 252 8.02 9.42 23.45
C GLY A 252 7.22 9.50 24.75
N ARG A 253 5.91 9.75 24.69
CA ARG A 253 5.04 9.87 25.87
C ARG A 253 4.42 8.55 26.33
N LEU A 254 3.97 7.71 25.42
CA LEU A 254 3.21 6.48 25.69
C LEU A 254 4.06 5.20 25.56
N GLY A 255 5.31 5.33 25.13
CA GLY A 255 6.12 4.22 24.65
C GLY A 255 5.63 3.75 23.27
N ARG A 256 6.48 3.01 22.53
CA ARG A 256 6.17 2.58 21.16
C ARG A 256 4.91 1.72 21.08
N LEU A 257 4.78 0.71 21.96
CA LEU A 257 3.59 -0.16 21.97
C LEU A 257 2.33 0.60 22.37
N GLY A 258 2.41 1.45 23.41
CA GLY A 258 1.29 2.28 23.85
C GLY A 258 0.82 3.25 22.77
N ALA A 259 1.73 3.85 22.01
CA ALA A 259 1.38 4.74 20.89
C ALA A 259 0.63 3.99 19.77
N ILE A 260 1.09 2.77 19.40
CA ILE A 260 0.40 1.93 18.40
C ILE A 260 -1.03 1.63 18.85
N VAL A 261 -1.18 1.08 20.06
CA VAL A 261 -2.50 0.71 20.62
C VAL A 261 -3.42 1.93 20.71
N PHE A 262 -2.90 3.07 21.19
CA PHE A 262 -3.67 4.29 21.34
C PHE A 262 -4.22 4.82 20.01
N VAL A 263 -3.37 4.99 18.98
CA VAL A 263 -3.83 5.54 17.69
C VAL A 263 -4.77 4.58 16.96
N GLN A 264 -4.51 3.28 17.02
CA GLN A 264 -5.39 2.28 16.43
C GLN A 264 -6.74 2.21 17.15
N ALA A 265 -6.76 2.21 18.49
CA ALA A 265 -8.00 2.24 19.25
C ALA A 265 -8.80 3.52 18.99
N LEU A 266 -8.13 4.67 18.96
CA LEU A 266 -8.76 5.95 18.63
C LEU A 266 -9.33 5.97 17.20
N SER A 267 -8.85 5.15 16.29
CA SER A 267 -9.38 5.06 14.91
C SER A 267 -10.74 4.36 14.83
N LEU A 268 -11.12 3.52 15.82
CA LEU A 268 -12.33 2.70 15.76
C LEU A 268 -13.63 3.54 15.73
N PRO A 269 -13.83 4.57 16.56
CA PRO A 269 -15.03 5.41 16.47
C PRO A 269 -15.14 6.15 15.13
N PHE A 270 -14.01 6.53 14.52
CA PHE A 270 -14.02 7.11 13.18
C PHE A 270 -14.34 6.09 12.09
N LEU A 271 -13.91 4.82 12.25
CA LEU A 271 -14.33 3.74 11.36
C LEU A 271 -15.85 3.52 11.45
N ALA A 272 -16.41 3.54 12.66
CA ALA A 272 -17.86 3.45 12.86
C ALA A 272 -18.61 4.64 12.25
N ALA A 273 -18.11 5.87 12.45
CA ALA A 273 -18.70 7.06 11.84
C ALA A 273 -18.65 7.00 10.30
N LEU A 274 -17.52 6.54 9.73
CA LEU A 274 -17.37 6.35 8.28
C LEU A 274 -18.44 5.39 7.72
N ALA A 275 -18.73 4.30 8.45
CA ALA A 275 -19.71 3.30 8.05
C ALA A 275 -21.14 3.84 8.11
N TRP A 276 -21.54 4.40 9.26
CA TRP A 276 -22.96 4.61 9.58
C TRP A 276 -23.39 6.07 9.69
N ALA A 277 -22.47 7.05 9.71
CA ALA A 277 -22.90 8.44 9.76
C ALA A 277 -23.66 8.83 8.47
N PRO A 278 -24.78 9.59 8.59
CA PRO A 278 -25.57 10.00 7.43
C PRO A 278 -25.04 11.27 6.74
N TRP A 279 -24.11 12.01 7.36
CA TRP A 279 -23.67 13.31 6.90
C TRP A 279 -22.29 13.22 6.25
N LEU A 280 -22.17 13.69 5.01
CA LEU A 280 -20.92 13.70 4.27
C LEU A 280 -19.78 14.44 5.01
N PRO A 281 -19.97 15.63 5.63
CA PRO A 281 -18.89 16.29 6.36
C PRO A 281 -18.31 15.45 7.51
N LEU A 282 -19.18 14.75 8.28
CA LEU A 282 -18.73 13.88 9.35
C LEU A 282 -17.99 12.64 8.80
N VAL A 283 -18.49 12.07 7.72
CA VAL A 283 -17.84 10.94 7.03
C VAL A 283 -16.50 11.36 6.43
N THR A 284 -16.41 12.55 5.86
CA THR A 284 -15.14 13.12 5.37
C THR A 284 -14.14 13.25 6.51
N LEU A 285 -14.53 13.87 7.62
CA LEU A 285 -13.67 14.00 8.80
C LEU A 285 -13.23 12.63 9.32
N ALA A 286 -14.16 11.68 9.39
CA ALA A 286 -13.89 10.30 9.81
C ALA A 286 -12.90 9.59 8.86
N LEU A 287 -13.04 9.76 7.55
CA LEU A 287 -12.11 9.23 6.55
C LEU A 287 -10.68 9.74 6.77
N LEU A 288 -10.54 11.08 6.92
CA LEU A 288 -9.25 11.74 7.13
C LEU A 288 -8.57 11.27 8.43
N ILE A 289 -9.30 11.33 9.54
CA ILE A 289 -8.75 11.00 10.87
C ILE A 289 -8.47 9.49 10.98
N ARG A 290 -9.40 8.64 10.58
CA ARG A 290 -9.21 7.17 10.62
C ARG A 290 -8.01 6.75 9.76
N GLY A 291 -7.92 7.26 8.53
CA GLY A 291 -6.81 6.98 7.63
C GLY A 291 -5.47 7.40 8.22
N ALA A 292 -5.41 8.61 8.75
CA ALA A 292 -4.25 9.17 9.42
C ALA A 292 -3.80 8.33 10.61
N LEU A 293 -4.71 7.99 11.54
CA LEU A 293 -4.42 7.23 12.76
C LEU A 293 -3.92 5.81 12.46
N MET A 294 -4.59 5.08 11.56
CA MET A 294 -4.21 3.70 11.24
C MET A 294 -2.86 3.59 10.54
N ASN A 295 -2.59 4.47 9.57
CA ASN A 295 -1.36 4.40 8.79
C ASN A 295 -0.15 4.99 9.54
N ALA A 296 -0.38 5.92 10.48
CA ALA A 296 0.69 6.51 11.27
C ALA A 296 1.38 5.48 12.20
N ALA A 297 0.73 4.39 12.57
CA ALA A 297 1.30 3.35 13.43
C ALA A 297 2.47 2.57 12.76
N GLY A 298 2.51 2.51 11.43
CA GLY A 298 3.46 1.67 10.68
C GLY A 298 4.94 1.90 11.02
N PRO A 299 5.47 3.12 10.95
CA PRO A 299 6.87 3.39 11.29
C PRO A 299 7.23 3.04 12.74
N VAL A 300 6.31 3.28 13.69
CA VAL A 300 6.52 2.97 15.10
C VAL A 300 6.52 1.46 15.33
N TYR A 301 5.63 0.73 14.64
CA TYR A 301 5.62 -0.73 14.66
C TYR A 301 6.93 -1.32 14.11
N ALA A 302 7.38 -0.87 12.95
CA ALA A 302 8.63 -1.33 12.38
C ALA A 302 9.81 -1.11 13.35
N ALA A 303 9.90 0.07 13.95
CA ALA A 303 10.93 0.37 14.94
C ALA A 303 10.81 -0.49 16.22
N LEU A 304 9.58 -0.76 16.69
CA LEU A 304 9.34 -1.59 17.87
C LEU A 304 9.79 -3.04 17.63
N VAL A 305 9.41 -3.60 16.49
CA VAL A 305 9.72 -5.00 16.15
C VAL A 305 11.22 -5.23 15.99
N MET A 306 11.96 -4.24 15.46
CA MET A 306 13.42 -4.32 15.33
C MET A 306 14.14 -4.52 16.67
N ASP A 307 13.57 -4.08 17.80
CA ASP A 307 14.12 -4.32 19.13
C ASP A 307 14.06 -5.79 19.56
N TYR A 308 13.24 -6.61 18.89
CA TYR A 308 13.03 -8.03 19.21
C TYR A 308 13.60 -8.98 18.15
N LEU A 309 14.23 -8.44 17.10
CA LEU A 309 14.79 -9.20 15.98
C LEU A 309 16.29 -8.94 15.86
N THR A 310 17.06 -10.02 15.69
CA THR A 310 18.47 -9.90 15.30
C THR A 310 18.60 -9.29 13.91
N GLU A 311 19.76 -8.71 13.58
CA GLU A 311 20.00 -8.13 12.25
C GLU A 311 19.78 -9.16 11.11
N GLU A 312 20.09 -10.43 11.37
CA GLU A 312 19.90 -11.52 10.41
C GLU A 312 18.41 -11.88 10.23
N GLU A 313 17.59 -11.72 11.27
CA GLU A 313 16.14 -12.01 11.26
C GLU A 313 15.32 -10.93 10.55
N ARG A 314 15.72 -9.66 10.64
CA ARG A 314 14.94 -8.50 10.14
C ARG A 314 14.47 -8.64 8.70
N PRO A 315 15.32 -8.99 7.70
CA PRO A 315 14.87 -9.11 6.33
C PRO A 315 13.80 -10.21 6.13
N GLY A 316 14.00 -11.35 6.83
CA GLY A 316 13.05 -12.47 6.76
C GLY A 316 11.71 -12.15 7.38
N PHE A 317 11.72 -11.49 8.52
CA PHE A 317 10.52 -11.08 9.22
C PHE A 317 9.68 -10.11 8.37
N PHE A 318 10.28 -9.03 7.85
CA PHE A 318 9.54 -8.06 7.04
C PHE A 318 9.06 -8.61 5.70
N LEU A 319 9.80 -9.56 5.11
CA LEU A 319 9.32 -10.27 3.93
C LEU A 319 8.07 -11.11 4.25
N LEU A 320 8.10 -11.86 5.35
CA LEU A 320 6.97 -12.67 5.80
C LEU A 320 5.77 -11.79 6.18
N GLU A 321 6.02 -10.67 6.88
CA GLU A 321 5.00 -9.68 7.22
C GLU A 321 4.30 -9.16 5.97
N SER A 322 5.05 -8.68 5.00
CA SER A 322 4.51 -8.14 3.75
C SER A 322 3.72 -9.20 2.97
N ALA A 323 4.22 -10.44 2.93
CA ALA A 323 3.55 -11.54 2.25
C ALA A 323 2.23 -11.91 2.94
N LEU A 324 2.22 -12.07 4.26
CA LEU A 324 1.02 -12.39 5.03
C LEU A 324 0.00 -11.26 5.00
N TRP A 325 0.44 -10.00 5.15
CA TRP A 325 -0.43 -8.84 5.00
C TRP A 325 -1.12 -8.84 3.64
N SER A 326 -0.35 -8.97 2.55
CA SER A 326 -0.88 -8.97 1.18
C SER A 326 -1.83 -10.15 0.94
N LEU A 327 -1.50 -11.34 1.44
CA LEU A 327 -2.35 -12.52 1.33
C LEU A 327 -3.69 -12.32 2.04
N LEU A 328 -3.66 -11.89 3.31
CA LEU A 328 -4.87 -11.73 4.12
C LEU A 328 -5.73 -10.56 3.62
N PHE A 329 -5.10 -9.46 3.22
CA PHE A 329 -5.80 -8.35 2.58
C PHE A 329 -6.46 -8.78 1.27
N ALA A 330 -5.78 -9.57 0.42
CA ALA A 330 -6.34 -10.12 -0.80
C ALA A 330 -7.53 -11.04 -0.56
N LEU A 331 -7.44 -11.93 0.44
CA LEU A 331 -8.54 -12.81 0.84
C LEU A 331 -9.73 -11.99 1.35
N GLY A 332 -9.48 -10.97 2.18
CA GLY A 332 -10.51 -10.03 2.63
C GLY A 332 -11.18 -9.31 1.47
N SER A 333 -10.42 -8.85 0.47
CA SER A 333 -10.94 -8.17 -0.71
C SER A 333 -11.80 -9.08 -1.59
N ALA A 334 -11.35 -10.31 -1.83
CA ALA A 334 -12.12 -11.30 -2.57
C ALA A 334 -13.44 -11.65 -1.88
N LEU A 335 -13.39 -11.87 -0.54
CA LEU A 335 -14.58 -12.11 0.27
C LEU A 335 -15.52 -10.91 0.24
N SER A 336 -15.00 -9.70 0.37
CA SER A 336 -15.78 -8.45 0.30
C SER A 336 -16.54 -8.33 -1.02
N GLY A 337 -15.87 -8.59 -2.14
CA GLY A 337 -16.51 -8.57 -3.46
C GLY A 337 -17.65 -9.58 -3.57
N ALA A 338 -17.46 -10.80 -3.07
CA ALA A 338 -18.49 -11.85 -3.08
C ALA A 338 -19.70 -11.47 -2.21
N VAL A 339 -19.46 -10.91 -1.01
CA VAL A 339 -20.54 -10.47 -0.12
C VAL A 339 -21.32 -9.29 -0.73
N GLN A 340 -20.62 -8.34 -1.37
CA GLN A 340 -21.26 -7.22 -2.07
C GLN A 340 -22.08 -7.67 -3.28
N GLU A 341 -21.61 -8.68 -4.02
CA GLU A 341 -22.39 -9.27 -5.14
C GLU A 341 -23.72 -9.86 -4.64
N ALA A 342 -23.71 -10.52 -3.47
CA ALA A 342 -24.87 -11.16 -2.89
C ALA A 342 -25.86 -10.19 -2.23
N LEU A 343 -25.37 -9.13 -1.53
CA LEU A 343 -26.16 -8.28 -0.66
C LEU A 343 -26.26 -6.80 -1.12
N GLY A 344 -25.57 -6.42 -2.19
CA GLY A 344 -25.49 -5.04 -2.65
C GLY A 344 -24.94 -4.08 -1.59
N LEU A 345 -25.48 -2.87 -1.49
CA LEU A 345 -25.05 -1.86 -0.51
C LEU A 345 -25.18 -2.30 0.96
N LYS A 346 -26.16 -3.18 1.26
CA LYS A 346 -26.33 -3.73 2.63
C LYS A 346 -25.15 -4.57 3.08
N ALA A 347 -24.33 -5.06 2.16
CA ALA A 347 -23.09 -5.77 2.46
C ALA A 347 -22.14 -4.92 3.32
N PHE A 348 -22.11 -3.61 3.10
CA PHE A 348 -21.20 -2.74 3.80
C PHE A 348 -21.45 -2.67 5.30
N ASP A 349 -22.69 -2.81 5.78
CA ASP A 349 -22.98 -2.88 7.22
C ASP A 349 -22.27 -4.08 7.86
N LEU A 350 -22.36 -5.24 7.21
CA LEU A 350 -21.70 -6.46 7.65
C LEU A 350 -20.16 -6.36 7.55
N LEU A 351 -19.67 -5.84 6.44
CA LEU A 351 -18.23 -5.71 6.16
C LEU A 351 -17.55 -4.72 7.11
N PHE A 352 -18.16 -3.57 7.38
CA PHE A 352 -17.66 -2.60 8.36
C PHE A 352 -17.74 -3.15 9.78
N GLY A 353 -18.83 -3.83 10.14
CA GLY A 353 -18.96 -4.50 11.44
C GLY A 353 -17.87 -5.55 11.65
N GLY A 354 -17.62 -6.40 10.64
CA GLY A 354 -16.54 -7.38 10.64
C GLY A 354 -15.16 -6.73 10.74
N THR A 355 -14.92 -5.66 9.99
CA THR A 355 -13.65 -4.90 10.06
C THR A 355 -13.44 -4.31 11.44
N LEU A 356 -14.49 -3.75 12.05
CA LEU A 356 -14.43 -3.15 13.37
C LEU A 356 -14.10 -4.20 14.45
N ALA A 357 -14.73 -5.37 14.37
CA ALA A 357 -14.46 -6.49 15.27
C ALA A 357 -13.03 -7.02 15.12
N LEU A 358 -12.56 -7.19 13.88
CA LEU A 358 -11.20 -7.66 13.59
C LEU A 358 -10.15 -6.63 14.02
N TYR A 359 -10.39 -5.34 13.81
CA TYR A 359 -9.49 -4.30 14.29
C TYR A 359 -9.42 -4.26 15.80
N ALA A 360 -10.57 -4.33 16.50
CA ALA A 360 -10.62 -4.40 17.95
C ALA A 360 -9.83 -5.63 18.46
N LEU A 361 -10.05 -6.80 17.84
CA LEU A 361 -9.30 -8.02 18.16
C LEU A 361 -7.78 -7.82 17.92
N GLY A 362 -7.37 -7.31 16.77
CA GLY A 362 -5.96 -7.04 16.46
C GLY A 362 -5.32 -6.08 17.47
N ILE A 363 -6.05 -5.03 17.87
CA ILE A 363 -5.59 -4.07 18.89
C ILE A 363 -5.40 -4.74 20.24
N LEU A 364 -6.33 -5.59 20.67
CA LEU A 364 -6.23 -6.35 21.94
C LEU A 364 -5.09 -7.37 21.92
N LEU A 365 -4.71 -7.87 20.75
CA LEU A 365 -3.60 -8.81 20.61
C LEU A 365 -2.21 -8.15 20.76
N TRP A 366 -2.08 -6.82 20.60
CA TRP A 366 -0.77 -6.15 20.71
C TRP A 366 -0.06 -6.38 22.04
N PRO A 367 -0.65 -6.14 23.22
CA PRO A 367 0.02 -6.40 24.50
C PRO A 367 0.40 -7.86 24.69
N TRP A 368 -0.45 -8.79 24.21
CA TRP A 368 -0.17 -10.23 24.27
C TRP A 368 1.00 -10.62 23.36
N ALA A 369 1.09 -10.02 22.15
CA ALA A 369 2.12 -10.35 21.17
C ALA A 369 3.54 -10.09 21.72
N PHE A 370 3.72 -9.04 22.52
CA PHE A 370 5.02 -8.65 23.07
C PHE A 370 5.28 -9.18 24.50
N ARG A 371 4.27 -9.77 25.15
CA ARG A 371 4.41 -10.24 26.53
C ARG A 371 5.42 -11.40 26.62
N GLY A 372 6.46 -11.22 27.45
CA GLY A 372 7.48 -12.25 27.72
C GLY A 372 8.42 -12.50 26.53
N LEU A 373 8.47 -11.61 25.54
CA LEU A 373 9.55 -11.59 24.56
C LEU A 373 10.72 -10.77 25.10
N GLU A 374 11.92 -11.33 24.99
CA GLU A 374 13.16 -10.61 25.33
C GLU A 374 13.57 -9.73 24.15
N ARG A 375 14.02 -8.52 24.46
CA ARG A 375 14.67 -7.65 23.50
C ARG A 375 16.02 -8.25 23.11
N VAL A 376 16.41 -8.06 21.88
CA VAL A 376 17.73 -8.46 21.38
C VAL A 376 18.61 -7.22 21.46
N ASP A 377 19.69 -7.32 22.24
CA ASP A 377 20.71 -6.26 22.39
C ASP A 377 21.54 -6.11 21.11
#